data_e7a7ce6edee76111bde66f0870a55603
#
_entry.id   e7a7ce6edee76111bde66f0870a55603
#
_cell.length_a   1.000
_cell.length_b   1.000
_cell.length_c   1.000
_cell.angle_alpha   90.00
_cell.angle_beta   90.00
_cell.angle_gamma   90.00
#
_symmetry.space_group_name_H-M   'P 1'
#
loop_
_entity.id
_entity.type
_entity.pdbx_description
1 polymer ?
#
loop_
_entity_poly.entity_id
_entity_poly.type
_entity_poly.pdbx_seq_one_letter_code
_entity_poly.pdbx_strand_id
1 'polypeptide(L)'
;MKSTPDLCDQYSDLVQVVEPMFSNFGGRECFSGEIVTVKCFEDNSCVKQLVDTQGQGRVMVVDGGGSMRRACLGDMLAEKASVNGWSGLIIYGCIRDVDEIMATDIGVQALGTHPMKTDKKGIGETQVSITFGGVTFNPGNYIYADNNGIVVATQQLV
;
A
#
# COMPACT_ATOMS: atom_id res chain seq x y z
N MET A 1 8.80 -5.69 13.76
CA MET A 1 9.57 -5.31 12.54
C MET A 1 10.67 -4.34 12.97
N LYS A 2 11.86 -4.45 12.38
CA LYS A 2 12.90 -3.42 12.56
C LYS A 2 12.45 -2.12 11.91
N SER A 3 12.91 -0.99 12.44
CA SER A 3 12.60 0.31 11.83
C SER A 3 13.21 0.42 10.44
N THR A 4 12.62 1.23 9.58
CA THR A 4 13.15 1.44 8.23
C THR A 4 14.56 2.05 8.26
N PRO A 5 14.91 3.00 9.17
CA PRO A 5 16.31 3.43 9.30
C PRO A 5 17.28 2.30 9.62
N ASP A 6 16.92 1.40 10.55
CA ASP A 6 17.77 0.26 10.89
C ASP A 6 17.98 -0.68 9.71
N LEU A 7 16.92 -0.90 8.91
CA LEU A 7 17.02 -1.72 7.69
C LEU A 7 17.96 -1.07 6.66
N CYS A 8 17.89 0.23 6.49
CA CYS A 8 18.78 0.97 5.61
C CYS A 8 20.24 0.86 6.05
N ASP A 9 20.48 0.94 7.36
CA ASP A 9 21.84 0.85 7.90
C ASP A 9 22.40 -0.57 7.76
N GLN A 10 21.58 -1.57 8.05
CA GLN A 10 22.02 -2.98 8.04
C GLN A 10 22.11 -3.56 6.63
N TYR A 11 21.22 -3.14 5.72
CA TYR A 11 21.07 -3.75 4.39
C TYR A 11 21.17 -2.71 3.26
N SER A 12 22.07 -1.74 3.40
CA SER A 12 22.19 -0.61 2.46
C SER A 12 22.33 -1.03 1.00
N ASP A 13 22.97 -2.20 0.74
CA ASP A 13 23.18 -2.69 -0.62
C ASP A 13 21.98 -3.47 -1.18
N LEU A 14 21.00 -3.79 -0.33
CA LEU A 14 19.86 -4.65 -0.70
C LEU A 14 18.53 -3.88 -0.77
N VAL A 15 18.49 -2.66 -0.28
CA VAL A 15 17.25 -1.89 -0.16
C VAL A 15 17.17 -0.78 -1.18
N GLN A 16 15.93 -0.47 -1.59
CA GLN A 16 15.58 0.76 -2.29
C GLN A 16 14.60 1.52 -1.43
N VAL A 17 14.73 2.84 -1.41
CA VAL A 17 13.88 3.72 -0.60
C VAL A 17 12.94 4.48 -1.52
N VAL A 18 11.66 4.43 -1.21
CA VAL A 18 10.64 5.20 -1.94
C VAL A 18 10.78 6.68 -1.60
N GLU A 19 10.70 7.54 -2.59
CA GLU A 19 10.74 8.99 -2.38
C GLU A 19 9.67 9.43 -1.36
N PRO A 20 9.98 10.40 -0.48
CA PRO A 20 9.10 10.80 0.62
C PRO A 20 7.89 11.59 0.12
N MET A 21 6.79 10.91 -0.13
CA MET A 21 5.54 11.51 -0.59
C MET A 21 4.30 10.94 0.09
N PHE A 22 4.47 9.90 0.93
CA PHE A 22 3.36 9.19 1.55
C PHE A 22 3.19 9.60 3.01
N SER A 23 1.93 9.57 3.46
CA SER A 23 1.57 9.77 4.87
C SER A 23 0.82 8.55 5.40
N ASN A 24 0.96 8.28 6.70
CA ASN A 24 0.25 7.21 7.39
C ASN A 24 -1.18 7.64 7.71
N PHE A 25 -2.13 6.76 7.39
CA PHE A 25 -3.54 6.94 7.68
C PHE A 25 -4.15 5.77 8.45
N GLY A 26 -3.51 4.61 8.45
CA GLY A 26 -4.04 3.41 9.10
C GLY A 26 -3.76 3.37 10.60
N GLY A 27 -4.46 2.50 11.30
CA GLY A 27 -4.24 2.26 12.72
C GLY A 27 -2.92 1.58 13.02
N ARG A 28 -2.34 0.91 12.04
CA ARG A 28 -1.02 0.27 12.15
C ARG A 28 0.01 1.15 11.44
N GLU A 29 0.88 1.79 12.22
CA GLU A 29 1.89 2.71 11.70
C GLU A 29 3.15 2.01 11.18
N CYS A 30 3.33 0.76 11.53
CA CYS A 30 4.49 -0.04 11.17
C CYS A 30 3.99 -1.37 10.62
N PHE A 31 4.32 -1.67 9.36
CA PHE A 31 3.86 -2.89 8.70
C PHE A 31 4.81 -3.32 7.60
N SER A 32 4.77 -4.59 7.28
CA SER A 32 5.63 -5.17 6.25
C SER A 32 5.00 -6.44 5.69
N GLY A 33 5.50 -6.88 4.54
CA GLY A 33 5.07 -8.13 3.94
C GLY A 33 5.52 -8.27 2.51
N GLU A 34 5.19 -9.41 1.95
CA GLU A 34 5.38 -9.69 0.53
C GLU A 34 4.44 -8.82 -0.30
N ILE A 35 4.91 -8.32 -1.43
CA ILE A 35 4.20 -7.37 -2.27
C ILE A 35 3.21 -8.08 -3.20
N VAL A 36 1.98 -7.60 -3.20
CA VAL A 36 0.96 -7.84 -4.23
C VAL A 36 0.68 -6.51 -4.91
N THR A 37 0.70 -6.45 -6.23
CA THR A 37 0.57 -5.19 -6.95
C THR A 37 -0.80 -5.04 -7.63
N VAL A 38 -1.24 -3.79 -7.72
CA VAL A 38 -2.40 -3.36 -8.49
C VAL A 38 -2.01 -2.14 -9.31
N LYS A 39 -2.40 -2.11 -10.57
CA LYS A 39 -2.27 -0.93 -11.43
C LYS A 39 -3.66 -0.52 -11.89
N CYS A 40 -4.07 0.69 -11.57
CA CYS A 40 -5.40 1.21 -11.91
C CYS A 40 -5.34 2.73 -12.05
N PHE A 41 -6.41 3.31 -12.59
CA PHE A 41 -6.53 4.76 -12.64
C PHE A 41 -7.98 5.14 -12.40
N GLU A 42 -8.24 5.75 -11.24
CA GLU A 42 -9.57 6.23 -10.82
C GLU A 42 -10.65 5.14 -10.90
N ASP A 43 -10.22 3.88 -10.72
CA ASP A 43 -11.07 2.69 -10.70
C ASP A 43 -10.44 1.67 -9.75
N ASN A 44 -11.06 1.43 -8.59
CA ASN A 44 -10.52 0.53 -7.57
C ASN A 44 -11.14 -0.87 -7.60
N SER A 45 -11.66 -1.30 -8.75
CA SER A 45 -12.26 -2.63 -8.89
C SER A 45 -11.32 -3.76 -8.47
N CYS A 46 -10.05 -3.67 -8.88
CA CYS A 46 -9.04 -4.67 -8.53
C CYS A 46 -8.71 -4.67 -7.04
N VAL A 47 -8.68 -3.50 -6.41
CA VAL A 47 -8.48 -3.40 -4.95
C VAL A 47 -9.63 -4.09 -4.22
N LYS A 48 -10.87 -3.82 -4.65
CA LYS A 48 -12.07 -4.44 -4.06
C LYS A 48 -12.03 -5.95 -4.17
N GLN A 49 -11.62 -6.49 -5.32
CA GLN A 49 -11.51 -7.93 -5.53
C GLN A 49 -10.45 -8.54 -4.61
N LEU A 50 -9.28 -7.93 -4.53
CA LEU A 50 -8.15 -8.49 -3.76
C LEU A 50 -8.37 -8.45 -2.25
N VAL A 51 -9.02 -7.42 -1.71
CA VAL A 51 -9.27 -7.37 -0.26
C VAL A 51 -10.20 -8.48 0.21
N ASP A 52 -11.01 -9.03 -0.70
CA ASP A 52 -11.87 -10.19 -0.41
C ASP A 52 -11.09 -11.52 -0.35
N THR A 53 -9.82 -11.53 -0.76
CA THR A 53 -8.99 -12.74 -0.71
C THR A 53 -8.17 -12.77 0.56
N GLN A 54 -7.58 -13.93 0.88
CA GLN A 54 -6.71 -14.10 2.03
C GLN A 54 -5.42 -13.30 1.84
N GLY A 55 -5.16 -12.35 2.73
CA GLY A 55 -3.97 -11.49 2.66
C GLY A 55 -2.68 -12.21 3.01
N GLN A 56 -2.72 -13.12 4.00
CA GLN A 56 -1.55 -13.90 4.45
C GLN A 56 -0.37 -13.01 4.87
N GLY A 57 -0.66 -11.88 5.47
CA GLY A 57 0.36 -10.92 5.92
C GLY A 57 1.00 -10.10 4.80
N ARG A 58 0.49 -10.19 3.57
CA ARG A 58 1.05 -9.44 2.43
C ARG A 58 0.63 -7.98 2.46
N VAL A 59 1.34 -7.18 1.69
CA VAL A 59 1.06 -5.76 1.51
C VAL A 59 0.63 -5.52 0.07
N MET A 60 -0.51 -4.85 -0.09
CA MET A 60 -1.02 -4.47 -1.41
C MET A 60 -0.44 -3.10 -1.80
N VAL A 61 0.31 -3.08 -2.89
CA VAL A 61 0.88 -1.84 -3.42
C VAL A 61 0.08 -1.45 -4.66
N VAL A 62 -0.57 -0.29 -4.59
CA VAL A 62 -1.52 0.17 -5.61
C VAL A 62 -0.94 1.38 -6.34
N ASP A 63 -0.67 1.20 -7.62
CA ASP A 63 -0.36 2.32 -8.50
C ASP A 63 -1.69 2.90 -9.02
N GLY A 64 -2.15 3.94 -8.36
CA GLY A 64 -3.35 4.68 -8.75
C GLY A 64 -3.05 5.84 -9.70
N GLY A 65 -1.87 5.83 -10.34
CA GLY A 65 -1.48 6.87 -11.29
C GLY A 65 -1.19 8.22 -10.65
N GLY A 66 -1.11 8.29 -9.32
CA GLY A 66 -0.91 9.55 -8.59
C GLY A 66 -2.14 10.45 -8.60
N SER A 67 -3.33 9.93 -8.98
CA SER A 67 -4.53 10.76 -9.07
C SER A 67 -4.93 11.33 -7.72
N MET A 68 -5.18 12.63 -7.70
CA MET A 68 -5.67 13.36 -6.53
C MET A 68 -7.16 13.73 -6.69
N ARG A 69 -7.89 13.02 -7.56
CA ARG A 69 -9.28 13.36 -7.89
C ARG A 69 -10.30 12.32 -7.48
N ARG A 70 -9.86 11.15 -7.02
CA ARG A 70 -10.74 10.06 -6.58
C ARG A 70 -10.06 9.27 -5.47
N ALA A 71 -10.84 8.73 -4.54
CA ALA A 71 -10.34 7.88 -3.48
C ALA A 71 -10.39 6.41 -3.88
N CYS A 72 -9.24 5.72 -3.82
CA CYS A 72 -9.11 4.30 -4.15
C CYS A 72 -9.49 3.37 -3.00
N LEU A 73 -9.51 3.89 -1.77
CA LEU A 73 -9.77 3.11 -0.56
C LEU A 73 -10.66 3.90 0.37
N GLY A 74 -11.66 3.24 0.95
CA GLY A 74 -12.47 3.76 2.04
C GLY A 74 -12.46 2.77 3.21
N ASP A 75 -13.27 3.06 4.24
CA ASP A 75 -13.30 2.31 5.49
C ASP A 75 -13.74 0.86 5.30
N MET A 76 -14.71 0.59 4.43
CA MET A 76 -15.24 -0.76 4.23
C MET A 76 -14.18 -1.70 3.65
N LEU A 77 -13.44 -1.24 2.63
CA LEU A 77 -12.39 -2.05 2.02
C LEU A 77 -11.18 -2.20 2.96
N ALA A 78 -10.85 -1.16 3.72
CA ALA A 78 -9.78 -1.23 4.72
C ALA A 78 -10.10 -2.26 5.81
N GLU A 79 -11.34 -2.28 6.30
CA GLU A 79 -11.78 -3.25 7.29
C GLU A 79 -11.74 -4.68 6.73
N LYS A 80 -12.22 -4.89 5.49
CA LYS A 80 -12.12 -6.20 4.83
C LYS A 80 -10.67 -6.67 4.73
N ALA A 81 -9.77 -5.80 4.32
CA ALA A 81 -8.36 -6.12 4.22
C ALA A 81 -7.80 -6.53 5.58
N SER A 82 -8.14 -5.80 6.64
CA SER A 82 -7.73 -6.12 8.00
C SER A 82 -8.23 -7.49 8.43
N VAL A 83 -9.53 -7.75 8.27
CA VAL A 83 -10.17 -9.04 8.65
C VAL A 83 -9.56 -10.20 7.85
N ASN A 84 -9.24 -9.99 6.58
CA ASN A 84 -8.70 -11.04 5.71
C ASN A 84 -7.18 -11.20 5.81
N GLY A 85 -6.54 -10.55 6.76
CA GLY A 85 -5.13 -10.81 7.08
C GLY A 85 -4.11 -10.06 6.23
N TRP A 86 -4.52 -8.99 5.54
CA TRP A 86 -3.57 -8.10 4.89
C TRP A 86 -2.83 -7.28 5.94
N SER A 87 -1.53 -7.09 5.77
CA SER A 87 -0.72 -6.26 6.68
C SER A 87 -0.94 -4.78 6.42
N GLY A 88 -1.08 -4.40 5.16
CA GLY A 88 -1.28 -3.00 4.82
C GLY A 88 -1.46 -2.78 3.33
N LEU A 89 -1.74 -1.52 3.00
CA LEU A 89 -1.85 -1.03 1.63
C LEU A 89 -1.00 0.24 1.48
N ILE A 90 -0.27 0.30 0.39
CA ILE A 90 0.43 1.53 -0.05
C ILE A 90 -0.27 1.98 -1.32
N ILE A 91 -0.77 3.22 -1.32
CA ILE A 91 -1.60 3.71 -2.42
C ILE A 91 -0.97 4.97 -3.02
N TYR A 92 -0.48 4.83 -4.25
CA TYR A 92 -0.04 5.96 -5.05
C TYR A 92 -1.28 6.65 -5.65
N GLY A 93 -1.97 7.37 -4.79
CA GLY A 93 -3.26 8.00 -5.03
C GLY A 93 -3.87 8.44 -3.71
N CYS A 94 -5.19 8.67 -3.69
CA CYS A 94 -5.92 9.16 -2.52
C CYS A 94 -6.77 8.08 -1.87
N ILE A 95 -7.10 8.32 -0.60
CA ILE A 95 -8.06 7.55 0.19
C ILE A 95 -9.13 8.48 0.76
N ARG A 96 -10.16 7.90 1.38
CA ARG A 96 -11.17 8.65 2.16
C ARG A 96 -11.47 7.92 3.47
N ASP A 97 -12.39 8.45 4.27
CA ASP A 97 -12.80 7.87 5.55
C ASP A 97 -11.63 7.73 6.52
N VAL A 98 -10.81 8.80 6.61
CA VAL A 98 -9.53 8.73 7.32
C VAL A 98 -9.68 8.49 8.82
N ASP A 99 -10.75 8.98 9.44
CA ASP A 99 -10.98 8.77 10.87
C ASP A 99 -11.27 7.30 11.17
N GLU A 100 -12.09 6.66 10.33
CA GLU A 100 -12.43 5.24 10.46
C GLU A 100 -11.22 4.36 10.12
N ILE A 101 -10.44 4.73 9.10
CA ILE A 101 -9.24 3.98 8.72
C ILE A 101 -8.18 4.05 9.82
N MET A 102 -8.04 5.18 10.49
CA MET A 102 -7.13 5.32 11.63
C MET A 102 -7.51 4.39 12.79
N ALA A 103 -8.79 4.07 12.94
CA ALA A 103 -9.28 3.15 13.95
C ALA A 103 -9.24 1.68 13.54
N THR A 104 -8.79 1.37 12.32
CA THR A 104 -8.74 0.01 11.77
C THR A 104 -7.33 -0.55 11.91
N ASP A 105 -7.21 -1.81 12.36
CA ASP A 105 -5.91 -2.48 12.52
C ASP A 105 -5.35 -2.94 11.18
N ILE A 106 -4.86 -1.98 10.42
CA ILE A 106 -4.21 -2.19 9.12
C ILE A 106 -3.28 -1.02 8.84
N GLY A 107 -2.17 -1.28 8.16
CA GLY A 107 -1.31 -0.22 7.65
C GLY A 107 -1.92 0.40 6.39
N VAL A 108 -1.95 1.72 6.31
CA VAL A 108 -2.37 2.43 5.10
C VAL A 108 -1.47 3.65 4.92
N GLN A 109 -0.77 3.70 3.81
CA GLN A 109 -0.06 4.92 3.39
C GLN A 109 -0.58 5.36 2.03
N ALA A 110 -0.74 6.66 1.86
CA ALA A 110 -1.29 7.25 0.64
C ALA A 110 -0.71 8.65 0.41
N LEU A 111 -0.93 9.19 -0.78
CA LEU A 111 -0.50 10.54 -1.12
C LEU A 111 -1.35 11.61 -0.42
N GLY A 112 -2.63 11.33 -0.24
CA GLY A 112 -3.55 12.28 0.35
C GLY A 112 -4.97 11.74 0.43
N THR A 113 -5.92 12.65 0.60
CA THR A 113 -7.32 12.31 0.80
C THR A 113 -8.22 13.00 -0.21
N HIS A 114 -9.32 12.35 -0.58
CA HIS A 114 -10.33 12.93 -1.47
C HIS A 114 -11.69 12.31 -1.14
N PRO A 115 -12.75 13.11 -0.99
CA PRO A 115 -14.03 12.56 -0.54
C PRO A 115 -14.81 11.80 -1.62
N MET A 116 -14.46 11.94 -2.89
CA MET A 116 -15.17 11.29 -3.99
C MET A 116 -14.57 9.91 -4.28
N LYS A 117 -15.40 8.87 -4.27
CA LYS A 117 -14.99 7.50 -4.63
C LYS A 117 -14.70 7.39 -6.13
N THR A 118 -13.98 6.34 -6.50
CA THR A 118 -13.77 5.98 -7.91
C THR A 118 -15.07 5.48 -8.55
N ASP A 119 -15.12 5.53 -9.88
CA ASP A 119 -16.13 4.85 -10.68
C ASP A 119 -15.62 3.46 -11.06
N LYS A 120 -16.29 2.42 -10.56
CA LYS A 120 -15.87 1.04 -10.82
C LYS A 120 -16.35 0.58 -12.18
N LYS A 121 -15.41 0.38 -13.11
CA LYS A 121 -15.65 -0.07 -14.48
C LYS A 121 -15.03 -1.44 -14.74
N GLY A 122 -14.44 -2.06 -13.74
CA GLY A 122 -13.76 -3.34 -13.87
C GLY A 122 -12.42 -3.25 -14.57
N ILE A 123 -11.81 -2.07 -14.63
CA ILE A 123 -10.57 -1.84 -15.37
C ILE A 123 -9.41 -1.78 -14.39
N GLY A 124 -8.33 -2.49 -14.71
CA GLY A 124 -7.10 -2.50 -13.93
C GLY A 124 -6.35 -3.80 -14.14
N GLU A 125 -5.14 -3.85 -13.61
CA GLU A 125 -4.28 -5.02 -13.70
C GLU A 125 -3.75 -5.38 -12.31
N THR A 126 -3.58 -6.67 -12.06
CA THR A 126 -2.99 -7.17 -10.81
C THR A 126 -1.73 -7.96 -11.12
N GLN A 127 -0.80 -7.98 -10.14
CA GLN A 127 0.43 -8.77 -10.20
C GLN A 127 1.28 -8.44 -11.43
N VAL A 128 1.37 -7.15 -11.73
CA VAL A 128 2.27 -6.58 -12.73
C VAL A 128 3.32 -5.71 -12.05
N SER A 129 4.46 -5.50 -12.68
CA SER A 129 5.46 -4.54 -12.18
C SER A 129 4.90 -3.13 -12.28
N ILE A 130 5.05 -2.36 -11.21
CA ILE A 130 4.60 -0.97 -11.15
C ILE A 130 5.75 -0.10 -10.67
N THR A 131 5.76 1.15 -11.10
CA THR A 131 6.85 2.09 -10.78
C THR A 131 6.28 3.41 -10.32
N PHE A 132 6.70 3.85 -9.13
CA PHE A 132 6.46 5.20 -8.64
C PHE A 132 7.47 5.50 -7.52
N GLY A 133 7.64 6.77 -7.17
CA GLY A 133 8.54 7.16 -6.08
C GLY A 133 9.99 6.73 -6.29
N GLY A 134 10.43 6.61 -7.56
CA GLY A 134 11.78 6.19 -7.90
C GLY A 134 12.08 4.71 -7.73
N VAL A 135 11.05 3.87 -7.46
CA VAL A 135 11.21 2.44 -7.19
C VAL A 135 10.26 1.64 -8.08
N THR A 136 10.73 0.48 -8.56
CA THR A 136 9.88 -0.52 -9.22
C THR A 136 9.50 -1.58 -8.21
N PHE A 137 8.20 -1.80 -8.06
CA PHE A 137 7.63 -2.81 -7.17
C PHE A 137 7.26 -4.03 -8.00
N ASN A 138 7.88 -5.16 -7.69
CA ASN A 138 7.59 -6.43 -8.36
C ASN A 138 6.80 -7.35 -7.42
N PRO A 139 5.78 -8.04 -7.94
CA PRO A 139 5.09 -9.05 -7.13
C PRO A 139 6.09 -10.05 -6.52
N GLY A 140 5.90 -10.36 -5.25
CA GLY A 140 6.79 -11.29 -4.54
C GLY A 140 8.00 -10.67 -3.89
N ASN A 141 8.35 -9.43 -4.21
CA ASN A 141 9.34 -8.68 -3.44
C ASN A 141 8.77 -8.31 -2.07
N TYR A 142 9.56 -7.66 -1.23
CA TYR A 142 9.19 -7.35 0.16
C TYR A 142 9.21 -5.86 0.41
N ILE A 143 8.28 -5.39 1.25
CA ILE A 143 8.14 -3.98 1.59
C ILE A 143 8.05 -3.82 3.10
N TYR A 144 8.67 -2.75 3.60
CA TYR A 144 8.72 -2.38 5.01
C TYR A 144 8.36 -0.90 5.10
N ALA A 145 7.34 -0.59 5.87
CA ALA A 145 6.82 0.78 5.98
C ALA A 145 6.64 1.17 7.44
N ASP A 146 7.04 2.38 7.78
CA ASP A 146 6.82 2.98 9.10
C ASP A 146 6.71 4.50 8.96
N ASN A 147 6.77 5.22 10.08
CA ASN A 147 6.67 6.68 10.08
C ASN A 147 7.88 7.38 9.44
N ASN A 148 8.97 6.66 9.18
CA ASN A 148 10.16 7.24 8.56
C ASN A 148 10.14 7.12 7.03
N GLY A 149 9.43 6.13 6.49
CA GLY A 149 9.38 5.91 5.05
C GLY A 149 9.06 4.49 4.66
N ILE A 150 9.35 4.19 3.40
CA ILE A 150 9.06 2.91 2.77
C ILE A 150 10.33 2.36 2.13
N VAL A 151 10.64 1.12 2.46
CA VAL A 151 11.83 0.40 1.97
C VAL A 151 11.38 -0.86 1.24
N VAL A 152 12.00 -1.14 0.11
CA VAL A 152 11.69 -2.29 -0.75
C VAL A 152 12.94 -3.13 -0.95
N ALA A 153 12.80 -4.45 -0.94
CA ALA A 153 13.89 -5.40 -1.21
C ALA A 153 13.38 -6.57 -2.04
N THR A 154 14.30 -7.20 -2.78
CA THR A 154 13.95 -8.37 -3.59
C THR A 154 13.82 -9.65 -2.77
N GLN A 155 14.28 -9.62 -1.51
CA GLN A 155 14.23 -10.75 -0.59
C GLN A 155 13.76 -10.28 0.79
N GLN A 156 13.27 -11.22 1.58
CA GLN A 156 12.89 -10.94 2.95
C GLN A 156 14.14 -10.64 3.78
N LEU A 157 14.12 -9.51 4.48
CA LEU A 157 15.29 -9.05 5.26
C LEU A 157 15.24 -9.48 6.72
N VAL A 158 14.03 -9.62 7.24
CA VAL A 158 13.81 -9.99 8.65
C VAL A 158 12.57 -10.83 8.82
#